data_4651f965b94670f17c132bb3dfe71fbb
#
_entry.id   4651f965b94670f17c132bb3dfe71fbb
#
_cell.length_a   1.000
_cell.length_b   1.000
_cell.length_c   1.000
_cell.angle_alpha   90.00
_cell.angle_beta   90.00
_cell.angle_gamma   90.00
#
_symmetry.space_group_name_H-M   'P 1'
#
loop_
_entity.id
_entity.type
_entity.pdbx_description
1 polymer ?
#
loop_
_entity_poly.entity_id
_entity_poly.type
_entity_poly.pdbx_seq_one_letter_code
_entity_poly.pdbx_strand_id
1 'polypeptide(L)'
;MNKSDLIDQIAVSTDISKAAAGRALDATIDSITDALKDGEQVVLVGFGTFHVKDRAARTGRNPRTGETIQIKASKSPGFKAGKVLKDAVN
;
A
#
# COMPACT_ATOMS: atom_id res chain seq x y z
N MET A 1 14.40 -4.52 -8.04
CA MET A 1 14.24 -5.27 -6.76
C MET A 1 12.83 -5.80 -6.68
N ASN A 2 12.68 -7.07 -6.35
CA ASN A 2 11.39 -7.70 -6.17
C ASN A 2 11.24 -8.17 -4.70
N LYS A 3 10.14 -8.87 -4.39
CA LYS A 3 9.89 -9.35 -3.02
C LYS A 3 11.00 -10.29 -2.53
N SER A 4 11.49 -11.16 -3.40
CA SER A 4 12.55 -12.11 -3.05
C SER A 4 13.84 -11.38 -2.68
N ASP A 5 14.21 -10.36 -3.45
CA ASP A 5 15.40 -9.55 -3.17
C ASP A 5 15.27 -8.80 -1.85
N LEU A 6 14.07 -8.29 -1.57
CA LEU A 6 13.79 -7.60 -0.31
C LEU A 6 13.92 -8.55 0.89
N ILE A 7 13.40 -9.76 0.76
CA ILE A 7 13.53 -10.81 1.78
C ILE A 7 15.02 -11.11 2.06
N ASP A 8 15.82 -11.24 1.01
CA ASP A 8 17.27 -11.49 1.14
C ASP A 8 17.94 -10.35 1.92
N GLN A 9 17.62 -9.10 1.61
CA GLN A 9 18.18 -7.95 2.33
C GLN A 9 17.75 -7.91 3.79
N ILE A 10 16.51 -8.21 4.09
CA ILE A 10 16.02 -8.27 5.47
C ILE A 10 16.78 -9.35 6.25
N ALA A 11 16.94 -10.52 5.66
CA ALA A 11 17.63 -11.64 6.29
C ALA A 11 19.06 -11.27 6.65
N VAL A 12 19.79 -10.64 5.72
CA VAL A 12 21.18 -10.21 5.93
C VAL A 12 21.25 -9.11 6.99
N SER A 13 20.40 -8.11 6.91
CA SER A 13 20.43 -6.93 7.79
C SER A 13 20.08 -7.28 9.23
N THR A 14 19.24 -8.29 9.44
CA THR A 14 18.75 -8.69 10.77
C THR A 14 19.39 -9.97 11.30
N ASP A 15 20.23 -10.61 10.49
CA ASP A 15 20.88 -11.88 10.83
C ASP A 15 19.87 -12.98 11.20
N ILE A 16 18.82 -13.09 10.39
CA ILE A 16 17.81 -14.14 10.50
C ILE A 16 17.77 -14.96 9.22
N SER A 17 17.12 -16.13 9.25
CA SER A 17 16.96 -16.94 8.06
C SER A 17 16.05 -16.26 7.03
N LYS A 18 16.22 -16.64 5.76
CA LYS A 18 15.33 -16.17 4.69
C LYS A 18 13.87 -16.55 4.97
N ALA A 19 13.64 -17.74 5.53
CA ALA A 19 12.29 -18.17 5.90
C ALA A 19 11.68 -17.25 6.96
N ALA A 20 12.44 -16.89 8.00
CA ALA A 20 11.98 -15.95 9.03
C ALA A 20 11.76 -14.55 8.46
N ALA A 21 12.66 -14.07 7.60
CA ALA A 21 12.54 -12.78 6.93
C ALA A 21 11.28 -12.73 6.04
N GLY A 22 11.00 -13.81 5.31
CA GLY A 22 9.80 -13.92 4.49
C GLY A 22 8.53 -13.86 5.31
N ARG A 23 8.49 -14.56 6.44
CA ARG A 23 7.34 -14.50 7.35
C ARG A 23 7.15 -13.11 7.95
N ALA A 24 8.24 -12.44 8.31
CA ALA A 24 8.19 -11.08 8.85
C ALA A 24 7.64 -10.08 7.81
N LEU A 25 8.09 -10.18 6.58
CA LEU A 25 7.61 -9.32 5.50
C LEU A 25 6.14 -9.61 5.19
N ASP A 26 5.73 -10.86 5.11
CA ASP A 26 4.35 -11.24 4.88
C ASP A 26 3.43 -10.75 6.00
N ALA A 27 3.85 -10.89 7.25
CA ALA A 27 3.10 -10.38 8.39
C ALA A 27 2.95 -8.86 8.35
N THR A 28 4.00 -8.14 7.91
CA THR A 28 3.96 -6.69 7.75
C THR A 28 2.93 -6.30 6.69
N ILE A 29 2.97 -6.94 5.53
CA ILE A 29 2.05 -6.67 4.42
C ILE A 29 0.61 -6.98 4.86
N ASP A 30 0.39 -8.12 5.50
CA ASP A 30 -0.95 -8.53 5.97
C ASP A 30 -1.50 -7.56 7.02
N SER A 31 -0.66 -7.10 7.93
CA SER A 31 -1.06 -6.15 8.97
C SER A 31 -1.46 -4.80 8.37
N ILE A 32 -0.69 -4.31 7.39
CA ILE A 32 -1.01 -3.06 6.68
C ILE A 32 -2.32 -3.24 5.90
N THR A 33 -2.46 -4.36 5.20
CA THR A 33 -3.67 -4.66 4.42
C THR A 33 -4.91 -4.70 5.31
N ASP A 34 -4.83 -5.38 6.44
CA ASP A 34 -5.95 -5.49 7.37
C ASP A 34 -6.35 -4.15 7.98
N ALA A 35 -5.37 -3.33 8.35
CA ALA A 35 -5.63 -1.98 8.85
C ALA A 35 -6.36 -1.13 7.80
N LEU A 36 -5.92 -1.19 6.54
CA LEU A 36 -6.54 -0.44 5.44
C LEU A 36 -7.96 -0.95 5.15
N LYS A 37 -8.21 -2.25 5.27
CA LYS A 37 -9.57 -2.81 5.15
C LYS A 37 -10.53 -2.20 6.17
N ASP A 38 -10.04 -1.94 7.39
CA ASP A 38 -10.82 -1.34 8.47
C ASP A 38 -10.88 0.19 8.37
N GLY A 39 -10.30 0.78 7.35
CA GLY A 39 -10.27 2.23 7.15
C GLY A 39 -9.26 2.96 7.99
N GLU A 40 -8.33 2.24 8.63
CA GLU A 40 -7.29 2.82 9.45
C GLU A 40 -6.08 3.22 8.60
N GLN A 41 -5.41 4.29 9.01
CA GLN A 41 -4.12 4.65 8.44
C GLN A 41 -3.01 3.87 9.12
N VAL A 42 -1.93 3.60 8.37
CA VAL A 42 -0.71 3.02 8.92
C VAL A 42 0.41 4.05 8.78
N VAL A 43 0.85 4.62 9.88
CA VAL A 43 1.87 5.66 9.90
C VAL A 43 3.21 5.05 10.30
N LEU A 44 4.18 5.09 9.38
CA LEU A 44 5.56 4.70 9.66
C LEU A 44 6.38 5.99 9.70
N VAL A 45 6.70 6.43 10.91
CA VAL A 45 7.35 7.73 11.16
C VAL A 45 8.61 7.88 10.29
N GLY A 46 8.67 8.98 9.54
CA GLY A 46 9.80 9.27 8.65
C GLY A 46 9.72 8.58 7.30
N PHE A 47 9.08 7.41 7.21
CA PHE A 47 8.95 6.66 5.96
C PHE A 47 7.73 7.13 5.15
N GLY A 48 6.56 7.07 5.75
CA GLY A 48 5.33 7.50 5.09
C GLY A 48 4.08 6.94 5.73
N THR A 49 2.96 7.25 5.12
CA THR A 49 1.64 6.87 5.60
C THR A 49 0.88 6.12 4.52
N PHE A 50 0.41 4.93 4.86
CA PHE A 50 -0.55 4.20 4.02
C PHE A 50 -1.95 4.63 4.42
N HIS A 51 -2.79 4.94 3.44
CA HIS A 51 -4.14 5.43 3.66
C HIS A 51 -5.12 4.84 2.65
N VAL A 52 -6.40 5.01 2.94
CA VAL A 52 -7.47 4.62 2.02
C VAL A 52 -8.30 5.85 1.72
N LYS A 53 -8.56 6.07 0.44
CA LYS A 53 -9.50 7.08 -0.01
C LYS A 53 -10.80 6.41 -0.43
N ASP A 54 -11.90 6.96 0.05
CA ASP A 54 -13.23 6.54 -0.39
C ASP A 54 -13.58 7.31 -1.67
N ARG A 55 -13.99 6.57 -2.69
CA ARG A 55 -14.54 7.15 -3.92
C ARG A 55 -16.04 6.91 -3.90
N ALA A 56 -16.80 7.99 -3.83
CA ALA A 56 -18.26 7.91 -3.86
C ALA A 56 -18.76 7.35 -5.19
N ALA A 57 -19.90 6.69 -5.15
CA ALA A 57 -20.61 6.29 -6.36
C ALA A 57 -20.93 7.52 -7.19
N ARG A 58 -20.78 7.43 -8.48
CA ARG A 58 -21.05 8.54 -9.40
C ARG A 58 -21.66 8.03 -10.70
N THR A 59 -22.28 8.94 -11.43
CA THR A 59 -22.78 8.68 -12.76
C THR A 59 -21.76 9.14 -13.79
N GLY A 60 -21.36 8.23 -14.67
CA GLY A 60 -20.50 8.54 -15.81
C GLY A 60 -21.25 8.36 -17.12
N ARG A 61 -20.63 8.76 -18.22
CA ARG A 61 -21.18 8.57 -19.55
C ARG A 61 -20.20 7.78 -20.41
N ASN A 62 -20.70 6.74 -21.08
CA ASN A 62 -19.92 5.99 -22.02
C ASN A 62 -19.59 6.86 -23.24
N PRO A 63 -18.31 7.20 -23.52
CA PRO A 63 -17.95 8.06 -24.64
C PRO A 63 -18.26 7.45 -26.00
N ARG A 64 -18.48 6.14 -26.05
CA ARG A 64 -18.74 5.39 -27.28
C ARG A 64 -20.20 5.40 -27.69
N THR A 65 -21.08 5.21 -26.72
CA THR A 65 -22.53 5.06 -26.94
C THR A 65 -23.34 6.24 -26.41
N GLY A 66 -22.75 7.09 -25.56
CA GLY A 66 -23.43 8.17 -24.89
C GLY A 66 -24.33 7.70 -23.75
N GLU A 67 -24.35 6.41 -23.43
CA GLU A 67 -25.17 5.86 -22.36
C GLU A 67 -24.64 6.24 -20.98
N THR A 68 -25.56 6.44 -20.04
CA THR A 68 -25.24 6.70 -18.64
C THR A 68 -24.78 5.42 -17.97
N ILE A 69 -23.62 5.48 -17.30
CA ILE A 69 -23.04 4.37 -16.57
C ILE A 69 -23.02 4.68 -15.09
N GLN A 70 -23.43 3.72 -14.27
CA GLN A 70 -23.31 3.79 -12.81
C GLN A 70 -21.94 3.31 -12.40
N ILE A 71 -21.13 4.21 -11.82
CA ILE A 71 -19.83 3.87 -11.26
C ILE A 71 -20.02 3.64 -9.76
N LYS A 72 -19.75 2.41 -9.32
CA LYS A 72 -19.93 2.03 -7.92
C LYS A 72 -18.94 2.75 -7.01
N ALA A 73 -19.35 2.99 -5.76
CA ALA A 73 -18.45 3.43 -4.72
C ALA A 73 -17.31 2.41 -4.55
N SER A 74 -16.10 2.89 -4.35
CA SER A 74 -14.92 2.03 -4.17
C SER A 74 -13.95 2.68 -3.19
N LYS A 75 -13.03 1.86 -2.66
CA LYS A 75 -11.94 2.33 -1.81
C LYS A 75 -10.64 2.16 -2.56
N SER A 76 -9.77 3.15 -2.47
CA SER A 76 -8.47 3.13 -3.15
C SER A 76 -7.35 3.31 -2.14
N PRO A 77 -6.44 2.32 -2.01
CA PRO A 77 -5.29 2.48 -1.14
C PRO A 77 -4.27 3.43 -1.76
N GLY A 78 -3.55 4.15 -0.92
CA GLY A 78 -2.51 5.05 -1.36
C GLY A 78 -1.39 5.14 -0.34
N PHE A 79 -0.28 5.71 -0.77
CA PHE A 79 0.89 5.92 0.06
C PHE A 79 1.36 7.37 -0.08
N LYS A 80 1.56 8.04 1.06
CA LYS A 80 2.13 9.38 1.10
C LYS A 80 3.52 9.28 1.72
N ALA A 81 4.55 9.60 0.96
CA ALA A 81 5.94 9.55 1.45
C ALA A 81 6.17 10.55 2.57
N GLY A 82 6.92 10.12 3.57
CA GLY A 82 7.37 10.99 4.66
C GLY A 82 8.59 11.80 4.25
N LYS A 83 8.93 12.79 5.08
CA LYS A 83 10.04 13.71 4.78
C LYS A 83 11.38 12.98 4.65
N VAL A 84 11.67 12.07 5.56
CA VAL A 84 12.96 11.35 5.54
C VAL A 84 13.11 10.54 4.25
N LEU A 85 12.04 9.88 3.81
CA LEU A 85 12.07 9.13 2.55
C LEU A 85 12.25 10.06 1.36
N LYS A 86 11.53 11.19 1.32
CA LYS A 86 11.67 12.18 0.23
C LYS A 86 13.09 12.72 0.15
N ASP A 87 13.69 13.05 1.30
CA ASP A 87 15.05 13.56 1.35
C ASP A 87 16.07 12.50 0.93
N ALA A 88 15.82 11.24 1.25
CA ALA A 88 16.71 10.13 0.89
C ALA A 88 16.80 9.90 -0.62
N VAL A 89 15.75 10.19 -1.38
CA VAL A 89 15.71 9.96 -2.83
C VAL A 89 16.06 11.21 -3.65
N ASN A 90 16.28 12.34 -2.98
CA ASN A 90 16.64 13.61 -3.65
C ASN A 90 18.05 14.07 -3.37
#